data_586ded1f25708dca0a0b8ce0982df25c
#
_entry.id   586ded1f25708dca0a0b8ce0982df25c
#
_cell.length_a   1.000
_cell.length_b   1.000
_cell.length_c   1.000
_cell.angle_alpha   90.00
_cell.angle_beta   90.00
_cell.angle_gamma   90.00
#
_symmetry.space_group_name_H-M   'P 1'
#
loop_
_entity.id
_entity.type
_entity.pdbx_description
1 polymer ?
#
loop_
_entity_poly.entity_id
_entity_poly.type
_entity_poly.pdbx_seq_one_letter_code
_entity_poly.pdbx_strand_id
1 'polypeptide(L)'
;MAFICADRWMKNRYGGPLRQLVAERFHLKAYVDMVNTEAFHSDVIAYPAITLIVREKPGATRIAHSPKIESHALASLAASLTSLEAPEKAGESRAVREVEGVACGADPWILESSDQLDLLRRLESAFPTLEEAHCQVGIGVATGADKAFIGNYRAQGCI
;
A
#
# COMPACT_ATOMS: atom_id res chain seq x y z
N MET A 1 17.77 -6.47 1.75
CA MET A 1 17.21 -6.39 3.12
C MET A 1 15.72 -6.67 3.03
N ALA A 2 15.22 -7.57 3.86
CA ALA A 2 13.79 -7.81 4.00
C ALA A 2 13.38 -7.47 5.43
N PHE A 3 12.24 -6.83 5.62
CA PHE A 3 11.70 -6.49 6.94
C PHE A 3 10.19 -6.38 6.91
N ILE A 4 9.57 -6.57 8.06
CA ILE A 4 8.15 -6.33 8.29
C ILE A 4 7.98 -5.12 9.19
N CYS A 5 7.21 -4.15 8.75
CA CYS A 5 6.84 -2.96 9.52
C CYS A 5 5.56 -2.33 8.97
N ALA A 6 5.05 -1.32 9.66
CA ALA A 6 3.95 -0.54 9.11
C ALA A 6 4.39 0.21 7.83
N ASP A 7 3.53 0.21 6.82
CA ASP A 7 3.79 0.82 5.51
C ASP A 7 3.65 2.36 5.49
N ARG A 8 3.32 2.97 6.63
CA ARG A 8 3.04 4.40 6.73
C ARG A 8 4.17 5.30 6.22
N TRP A 9 5.43 4.85 6.32
CA TRP A 9 6.56 5.60 5.76
C TRP A 9 6.50 5.70 4.23
N MET A 10 5.84 4.76 3.54
CA MET A 10 5.64 4.82 2.09
C MET A 10 4.53 5.80 1.70
N LYS A 11 3.54 6.01 2.56
CA LYS A 11 2.31 6.75 2.27
C LYS A 11 2.28 8.13 2.92
N ASN A 12 2.90 8.33 4.06
CA ASN A 12 2.81 9.55 4.84
C ASN A 12 3.93 10.54 4.52
N ARG A 13 3.67 11.82 4.76
CA ARG A 13 4.61 12.93 4.46
C ARG A 13 5.98 12.77 5.14
N TYR A 14 6.02 12.30 6.39
CA TYR A 14 7.29 12.13 7.12
C TYR A 14 8.25 11.11 6.49
N GLY A 15 7.76 10.18 5.69
CA GLY A 15 8.58 9.17 5.02
C GLY A 15 9.32 9.67 3.77
N GLY A 16 9.09 10.92 3.33
CA GLY A 16 9.68 11.49 2.12
C GLY A 16 11.18 11.29 1.97
N PRO A 17 12.01 11.66 2.97
CA PRO A 17 13.46 11.48 2.88
C PRO A 17 13.89 10.01 2.71
N LEU A 18 13.18 9.07 3.35
CA LEU A 18 13.48 7.65 3.22
C LEU A 18 13.06 7.13 1.84
N ARG A 19 11.89 7.54 1.34
CA ARG A 19 11.44 7.20 -0.02
C ARG A 19 12.43 7.70 -1.07
N GLN A 20 12.88 8.95 -0.95
CA GLN A 20 13.88 9.53 -1.84
C GLN A 20 15.17 8.71 -1.85
N LEU A 21 15.68 8.35 -0.67
CA LEU A 21 16.88 7.53 -0.55
C LEU A 21 16.72 6.16 -1.21
N VAL A 22 15.57 5.52 -1.01
CA VAL A 22 15.29 4.20 -1.62
C VAL A 22 15.17 4.34 -3.13
N ALA A 23 14.43 5.33 -3.62
CA ALA A 23 14.24 5.55 -5.05
C ALA A 23 15.55 5.84 -5.81
N GLU A 24 16.51 6.52 -5.17
CA GLU A 24 17.78 6.90 -5.79
C GLU A 24 18.84 5.80 -5.76
N ARG A 25 18.84 4.96 -4.71
CA ARG A 25 20.00 4.08 -4.42
C ARG A 25 19.66 2.60 -4.34
N PHE A 26 18.39 2.27 -4.30
CA PHE A 26 17.91 0.91 -4.08
C PHE A 26 16.72 0.61 -4.97
N HIS A 27 16.36 -0.65 -5.03
CA HIS A 27 15.17 -1.14 -5.70
C HIS A 27 14.20 -1.70 -4.65
N LEU A 28 12.97 -1.20 -4.61
CA LEU A 28 11.87 -1.84 -3.92
C LEU A 28 11.43 -3.06 -4.74
N LYS A 29 12.03 -4.22 -4.48
CA LYS A 29 11.83 -5.42 -5.29
C LYS A 29 10.50 -6.09 -5.05
N ALA A 30 10.05 -6.12 -3.79
CA ALA A 30 8.75 -6.68 -3.45
C ALA A 30 8.10 -5.91 -2.29
N TYR A 31 6.78 -5.84 -2.35
CA TYR A 31 5.90 -5.33 -1.31
C TYR A 31 4.75 -6.30 -1.11
N VAL A 32 4.52 -6.71 0.13
CA VAL A 32 3.40 -7.57 0.50
C VAL A 32 2.59 -6.84 1.55
N ASP A 33 1.38 -6.43 1.18
CA ASP A 33 0.41 -5.85 2.10
C ASP A 33 -0.19 -6.96 2.96
N MET A 34 -0.01 -6.85 4.27
CA MET A 34 -0.50 -7.81 5.26
C MET A 34 -1.75 -7.29 6.00
N VAL A 35 -2.35 -6.20 5.54
CA VAL A 35 -3.61 -5.70 6.10
C VAL A 35 -4.70 -6.74 5.88
N ASN A 36 -5.53 -6.96 6.90
CA ASN A 36 -6.57 -7.99 6.92
C ASN A 36 -6.05 -9.44 6.82
N THR A 37 -4.79 -9.68 7.16
CA THR A 37 -4.28 -11.05 7.31
C THR A 37 -4.25 -11.45 8.79
N GLU A 38 -4.52 -12.71 9.10
CA GLU A 38 -4.40 -13.28 10.45
C GLU A 38 -2.92 -13.58 10.80
N ALA A 39 -2.02 -12.63 10.52
CA ALA A 39 -0.58 -12.81 10.70
C ALA A 39 -0.13 -12.64 12.16
N PHE A 40 -0.99 -12.15 13.05
CA PHE A 40 -0.66 -11.86 14.44
C PHE A 40 -1.60 -12.59 15.38
N HIS A 41 -1.08 -13.02 16.55
CA HIS A 41 -1.84 -13.71 17.58
C HIS A 41 -2.82 -12.83 18.36
N SER A 42 -2.79 -11.51 18.15
CA SER A 42 -3.71 -10.55 18.79
C SER A 42 -4.20 -9.57 17.75
N ASP A 43 -5.40 -9.01 17.97
CA ASP A 43 -5.94 -7.91 17.17
C ASP A 43 -5.03 -6.69 17.30
N VAL A 44 -4.18 -6.51 16.32
CA VAL A 44 -3.30 -5.34 16.20
C VAL A 44 -3.85 -4.45 15.10
N ILE A 45 -4.27 -3.25 15.47
CA ILE A 45 -4.59 -2.18 14.51
C ILE A 45 -3.26 -1.65 13.95
N ALA A 46 -2.65 -2.43 13.09
CA ALA A 46 -1.44 -2.05 12.38
C ALA A 46 -1.68 -2.25 10.89
N TYR A 47 -0.93 -1.52 10.09
CA TYR A 47 -0.89 -1.69 8.62
C TYR A 47 0.43 -2.40 8.27
N PRO A 48 0.60 -3.69 8.65
CA PRO A 48 1.86 -4.37 8.45
C PRO A 48 2.08 -4.66 6.98
N ALA A 49 3.32 -4.47 6.56
CA ALA A 49 3.76 -4.84 5.23
C ALA A 49 5.13 -5.51 5.28
N ILE A 50 5.34 -6.47 4.41
CA ILE A 50 6.68 -7.03 4.17
C ILE A 50 7.27 -6.31 2.97
N THR A 51 8.48 -5.79 3.14
CA THR A 51 9.23 -5.09 2.09
C THR A 51 10.56 -5.76 1.83
N LEU A 52 10.88 -5.94 0.54
CA LEU A 52 12.17 -6.40 0.09
C LEU A 52 12.85 -5.28 -0.69
N ILE A 53 13.93 -4.74 -0.11
CA ILE A 53 14.73 -3.68 -0.72
C ILE A 53 16.12 -4.24 -1.04
N VAL A 54 16.55 -4.06 -2.29
CA VAL A 54 17.80 -4.60 -2.81
C VAL A 54 18.67 -3.45 -3.34
N ARG A 55 19.99 -3.59 -3.22
CA ARG A 55 20.94 -2.64 -3.79
C ARG A 55 21.20 -2.98 -5.25
N GLU A 56 20.28 -2.59 -6.10
CA GLU A 56 20.34 -2.73 -7.54
C GLU A 56 19.63 -1.53 -8.19
N LYS A 57 19.71 -1.42 -9.52
CA LYS A 57 18.98 -0.37 -10.25
C LYS A 57 17.48 -0.51 -10.02
N PRO A 58 16.75 0.61 -9.82
CA PRO A 58 15.29 0.59 -9.75
C PRO A 58 14.67 -0.13 -10.94
N GLY A 59 13.61 -0.87 -10.68
CA GLY A 59 12.88 -1.65 -11.68
C GLY A 59 11.43 -1.86 -11.21
N ALA A 60 10.75 -2.79 -11.85
CA ALA A 60 9.40 -3.15 -11.49
C ALA A 60 9.32 -3.75 -10.08
N THR A 61 8.32 -3.35 -9.32
CA THR A 61 8.05 -3.85 -7.97
C THR A 61 7.00 -4.96 -8.03
N ARG A 62 7.25 -6.06 -7.36
CA ARG A 62 6.27 -7.14 -7.19
C ARG A 62 5.41 -6.88 -5.98
N ILE A 63 4.10 -6.84 -6.19
CA ILE A 63 3.12 -6.47 -5.18
C ILE A 63 2.15 -7.63 -4.95
N ALA A 64 1.92 -7.95 -3.68
CA ALA A 64 0.88 -8.88 -3.24
C ALA A 64 0.05 -8.25 -2.12
N HIS A 65 -1.23 -8.60 -2.05
CA HIS A 65 -2.15 -8.09 -1.03
C HIS A 65 -2.81 -9.24 -0.28
N SER A 66 -2.92 -9.08 1.03
CA SER A 66 -3.67 -9.95 1.95
C SER A 66 -3.45 -11.46 1.67
N PRO A 67 -2.19 -11.94 1.69
CA PRO A 67 -1.92 -13.35 1.41
C PRO A 67 -2.56 -14.25 2.46
N LYS A 68 -2.96 -15.45 2.07
CA LYS A 68 -3.38 -16.48 3.02
C LYS A 68 -2.19 -16.98 3.84
N ILE A 69 -2.36 -17.05 5.15
CA ILE A 69 -1.31 -17.52 6.08
C ILE A 69 -1.36 -19.05 6.21
N GLU A 70 -1.13 -19.71 5.09
CA GLU A 70 -1.04 -21.15 4.98
C GLU A 70 0.32 -21.53 4.37
N SER A 71 0.97 -22.58 4.87
CA SER A 71 2.35 -22.94 4.47
C SER A 71 2.52 -23.08 2.96
N HIS A 72 1.59 -23.74 2.28
CA HIS A 72 1.66 -23.93 0.82
C HIS A 72 1.41 -22.62 0.05
N ALA A 73 0.48 -21.77 0.52
CA ALA A 73 0.19 -20.48 -0.10
C ALA A 73 1.37 -19.51 0.05
N LEU A 74 1.99 -19.48 1.22
CA LEU A 74 3.19 -18.68 1.47
C LEU A 74 4.40 -19.16 0.67
N ALA A 75 4.58 -20.48 0.52
CA ALA A 75 5.63 -21.03 -0.34
C ALA A 75 5.43 -20.65 -1.81
N SER A 76 4.20 -20.75 -2.32
CA SER A 76 3.84 -20.31 -3.66
C SER A 76 4.05 -18.81 -3.86
N LEU A 77 3.63 -17.99 -2.88
CA LEU A 77 3.86 -16.55 -2.88
C LEU A 77 5.36 -16.23 -2.92
N ALA A 78 6.16 -16.85 -2.07
CA ALA A 78 7.60 -16.64 -2.04
C ALA A 78 8.27 -17.01 -3.38
N ALA A 79 7.88 -18.13 -3.98
CA ALA A 79 8.34 -18.52 -5.32
C ALA A 79 7.98 -17.48 -6.38
N SER A 80 6.74 -16.97 -6.37
CA SER A 80 6.27 -15.94 -7.31
C SER A 80 6.97 -14.59 -7.12
N LEU A 81 7.30 -14.22 -5.89
CA LEU A 81 8.04 -12.99 -5.58
C LEU A 81 9.52 -13.06 -5.98
N THR A 82 10.11 -14.26 -6.02
CA THR A 82 11.53 -14.48 -6.31
C THR A 82 11.82 -15.00 -7.72
N SER A 83 10.80 -15.44 -8.46
CA SER A 83 10.94 -15.91 -9.84
C SER A 83 11.64 -14.87 -10.72
N LEU A 84 12.49 -15.34 -11.63
CA LEU A 84 13.12 -14.49 -12.66
C LEU A 84 12.20 -14.22 -13.85
N GLU A 85 11.17 -15.03 -14.01
CA GLU A 85 10.19 -14.86 -15.06
C GLU A 85 9.19 -13.78 -14.66
N ALA A 86 8.93 -12.85 -15.58
CA ALA A 86 7.83 -11.89 -15.41
C ALA A 86 6.51 -12.67 -15.26
N PRO A 87 5.65 -12.31 -14.33
CA PRO A 87 4.34 -12.95 -14.26
C PRO A 87 3.63 -12.75 -15.61
N GLU A 88 3.26 -13.85 -16.29
CA GLU A 88 2.56 -13.77 -17.58
C GLU A 88 1.35 -12.84 -17.47
N LYS A 89 1.19 -11.99 -18.48
CA LYS A 89 0.05 -11.08 -18.56
C LYS A 89 -1.26 -11.85 -18.60
N ALA A 90 -2.19 -11.41 -17.77
CA ALA A 90 -3.63 -11.68 -17.80
C ALA A 90 -4.16 -12.96 -17.12
N GLY A 91 -5.09 -12.72 -16.24
CA GLY A 91 -6.01 -13.62 -15.57
C GLY A 91 -6.35 -13.09 -14.19
N GLU A 92 -7.58 -12.85 -13.90
CA GLU A 92 -8.15 -12.10 -12.78
C GLU A 92 -7.85 -12.64 -11.36
N SER A 93 -6.90 -13.55 -11.17
CA SER A 93 -6.64 -14.18 -9.87
C SER A 93 -5.16 -14.43 -9.60
N ARG A 94 -4.31 -13.43 -9.78
CA ARG A 94 -2.90 -13.59 -9.40
C ARG A 94 -2.58 -12.98 -8.05
N ALA A 95 -1.98 -13.81 -7.20
CA ALA A 95 -1.49 -13.40 -5.88
C ALA A 95 -0.39 -12.33 -5.95
N VAL A 96 0.35 -12.21 -7.08
CA VAL A 96 1.45 -11.26 -7.28
C VAL A 96 1.28 -10.51 -8.59
N ARG A 97 1.44 -9.19 -8.53
CA ARG A 97 1.45 -8.27 -9.68
C ARG A 97 2.81 -7.61 -9.78
N GLU A 98 3.20 -7.25 -10.99
CA GLU A 98 4.41 -6.46 -11.25
C GLU A 98 4.01 -5.07 -11.73
N VAL A 99 4.51 -4.04 -11.06
CA VAL A 99 4.15 -2.64 -11.31
C VAL A 99 5.42 -1.81 -11.46
N GLU A 100 5.53 -1.09 -12.56
CA GLU A 100 6.65 -0.19 -12.81
C GLU A 100 6.41 1.20 -12.21
N GLY A 101 7.50 1.89 -11.87
CA GLY A 101 7.46 3.28 -11.43
C GLY A 101 6.80 3.53 -10.07
N VAL A 102 6.68 2.51 -9.24
CA VAL A 102 6.12 2.63 -7.89
C VAL A 102 7.02 3.45 -6.99
N ALA A 103 8.30 3.11 -6.94
CA ALA A 103 9.28 3.79 -6.10
C ALA A 103 9.88 4.98 -6.85
N CYS A 104 9.19 6.11 -6.86
CA CYS A 104 9.60 7.32 -7.54
C CYS A 104 9.68 8.52 -6.57
N GLY A 105 10.89 8.95 -6.22
CA GLY A 105 11.13 10.17 -5.45
C GLY A 105 10.57 10.17 -4.03
N ALA A 106 10.36 11.37 -3.49
CA ALA A 106 9.94 11.63 -2.11
C ALA A 106 8.42 11.57 -1.89
N ASP A 107 7.63 11.67 -2.96
CA ASP A 107 6.18 11.67 -2.89
C ASP A 107 5.62 10.32 -2.40
N PRO A 108 4.42 10.29 -1.82
CA PRO A 108 3.78 9.05 -1.40
C PRO A 108 3.75 8.02 -2.52
N TRP A 109 4.19 6.80 -2.22
CA TRP A 109 4.15 5.71 -3.18
C TRP A 109 2.77 5.06 -3.20
N ILE A 110 2.26 4.83 -4.40
CA ILE A 110 0.98 4.17 -4.62
C ILE A 110 1.26 2.72 -4.97
N LEU A 111 0.93 1.83 -4.05
CA LEU A 111 1.20 0.40 -4.10
C LEU A 111 -0.06 -0.39 -4.52
N GLU A 112 -0.89 0.24 -5.31
CA GLU A 112 -2.15 -0.30 -5.81
C GLU A 112 -1.97 -0.93 -7.21
N SER A 113 -3.08 -1.31 -7.84
CA SER A 113 -3.03 -1.88 -9.19
C SER A 113 -2.59 -0.85 -10.24
N SER A 114 -2.02 -1.32 -11.35
CA SER A 114 -1.65 -0.46 -12.49
C SER A 114 -2.82 0.40 -12.99
N ASP A 115 -4.02 -0.18 -13.05
CA ASP A 115 -5.22 0.52 -13.51
C ASP A 115 -5.62 1.68 -12.60
N GLN A 116 -5.46 1.50 -11.28
CA GLN A 116 -5.66 2.56 -10.29
C GLN A 116 -4.60 3.66 -10.41
N LEU A 117 -3.34 3.28 -10.64
CA LEU A 117 -2.28 4.25 -10.90
C LEU A 117 -2.54 5.06 -12.16
N ASP A 118 -2.96 4.43 -13.24
CA ASP A 118 -3.27 5.11 -14.50
C ASP A 118 -4.50 6.01 -14.37
N LEU A 119 -5.51 5.56 -13.63
CA LEU A 119 -6.66 6.40 -13.30
C LEU A 119 -6.24 7.63 -12.49
N LEU A 120 -5.41 7.44 -11.47
CA LEU A 120 -4.93 8.54 -10.64
C LEU A 120 -4.14 9.55 -11.48
N ARG A 121 -3.17 9.11 -12.28
CA ARG A 121 -2.39 9.98 -13.17
C ARG A 121 -3.27 10.77 -14.12
N ARG A 122 -4.33 10.13 -14.66
CA ARG A 122 -5.31 10.82 -15.49
C ARG A 122 -6.06 11.90 -14.73
N LEU A 123 -6.49 11.61 -13.50
CA LEU A 123 -7.18 12.60 -12.65
C LEU A 123 -6.25 13.76 -12.29
N GLU A 124 -5.03 13.48 -11.84
CA GLU A 124 -4.03 14.50 -11.51
C GLU A 124 -3.66 15.39 -12.70
N SER A 125 -3.65 14.85 -13.92
CA SER A 125 -3.37 15.63 -15.14
C SER A 125 -4.57 16.43 -15.64
N ALA A 126 -5.80 16.00 -15.31
CA ALA A 126 -7.02 16.60 -15.86
C ALA A 126 -7.70 17.58 -14.89
N PHE A 127 -7.44 17.49 -13.60
CA PHE A 127 -8.12 18.28 -12.57
C PHE A 127 -7.10 18.93 -11.62
N PRO A 128 -7.43 20.11 -11.08
CA PRO A 128 -6.62 20.74 -10.04
C PRO A 128 -6.73 19.95 -8.72
N THR A 129 -5.75 20.12 -7.86
CA THR A 129 -5.82 19.62 -6.47
C THR A 129 -6.94 20.35 -5.70
N LEU A 130 -7.37 19.78 -4.57
CA LEU A 130 -8.38 20.41 -3.73
C LEU A 130 -7.92 21.79 -3.22
N GLU A 131 -6.62 21.92 -2.91
CA GLU A 131 -6.03 23.19 -2.48
C GLU A 131 -6.06 24.23 -3.62
N GLU A 132 -5.70 23.85 -4.85
CA GLU A 132 -5.79 24.73 -6.02
C GLU A 132 -7.24 25.11 -6.35
N ALA A 133 -8.19 24.24 -6.05
CA ALA A 133 -9.62 24.51 -6.14
C ALA A 133 -10.16 25.33 -4.95
N HIS A 134 -9.29 25.90 -4.12
CA HIS A 134 -9.61 26.68 -2.93
C HIS A 134 -10.43 25.92 -1.87
N CYS A 135 -10.34 24.59 -1.84
CA CYS A 135 -10.94 23.77 -0.79
C CYS A 135 -10.03 23.71 0.43
N GLN A 136 -10.60 23.84 1.62
CA GLN A 136 -9.88 23.59 2.85
C GLN A 136 -10.06 22.14 3.27
N VAL A 137 -8.97 21.40 3.37
CA VAL A 137 -8.97 20.01 3.83
C VAL A 137 -8.46 19.96 5.25
N GLY A 138 -9.22 19.40 6.16
CA GLY A 138 -8.86 19.29 7.56
C GLY A 138 -9.33 17.99 8.18
N ILE A 139 -8.78 17.68 9.35
CA ILE A 139 -9.21 16.53 10.15
C ILE A 139 -10.42 17.00 10.98
N GLY A 140 -11.51 16.24 10.92
CA GLY A 140 -12.66 16.42 11.80
C GLY A 140 -12.34 16.04 13.25
N VAL A 141 -13.35 16.03 14.11
CA VAL A 141 -13.18 15.64 15.51
C VAL A 141 -12.75 14.18 15.58
N ALA A 142 -11.54 13.94 16.10
CA ALA A 142 -11.08 12.60 16.44
C ALA A 142 -11.56 12.26 17.86
N THR A 143 -12.48 11.31 17.98
CA THR A 143 -12.94 10.82 19.28
C THR A 143 -12.11 9.59 19.66
N GLY A 144 -11.73 9.44 20.92
CA GLY A 144 -11.11 8.20 21.41
C GLY A 144 -12.13 7.07 21.63
N ALA A 145 -13.41 7.29 21.31
CA ALA A 145 -14.52 6.41 21.62
C ALA A 145 -15.58 6.36 20.50
N ASP A 146 -15.15 6.00 19.30
CA ASP A 146 -16.00 5.98 18.09
C ASP A 146 -17.31 5.21 18.31
N LYS A 147 -17.26 4.08 19.03
CA LYS A 147 -18.45 3.29 19.35
C LYS A 147 -19.50 4.03 20.18
N ALA A 148 -19.11 5.09 20.91
CA ALA A 148 -20.02 5.91 21.69
C ALA A 148 -20.65 7.05 20.85
N PHE A 149 -19.98 7.48 19.77
CA PHE A 149 -20.38 8.64 18.98
C PHE A 149 -20.86 8.29 17.57
N ILE A 150 -20.52 7.11 17.06
CA ILE A 150 -20.95 6.63 15.76
C ILE A 150 -21.97 5.52 15.94
N GLY A 151 -23.21 5.76 15.49
CA GLY A 151 -24.29 4.79 15.58
C GLY A 151 -25.50 5.16 14.72
N ASN A 152 -26.44 4.24 14.62
CA ASN A 152 -27.69 4.50 13.92
C ASN A 152 -28.71 5.17 14.88
N TYR A 153 -28.54 6.45 15.12
CA TYR A 153 -29.37 7.23 16.06
C TYR A 153 -30.83 7.32 15.63
N ARG A 154 -31.17 7.18 14.34
CA ARG A 154 -32.56 7.13 13.86
C ARG A 154 -33.30 5.91 14.39
N ALA A 155 -32.61 4.77 14.52
CA ALA A 155 -33.20 3.55 15.09
C ALA A 155 -33.38 3.63 16.62
N GLN A 156 -32.67 4.56 17.28
CA GLN A 156 -32.68 4.74 18.72
C GLN A 156 -33.59 5.88 19.16
N GLY A 157 -34.32 6.53 18.24
CA GLY A 157 -35.27 7.62 18.57
C GLY A 157 -34.59 8.88 19.10
N CYS A 158 -33.31 9.11 18.81
CA CYS A 158 -32.51 10.24 19.26
C CYS A 158 -32.56 11.45 18.31
N ILE A 159 -33.61 11.60 17.51
CA ILE A 159 -34.02 12.85 16.82
C ILE A 159 -35.45 12.69 16.36
#